data_01ddff29a2840987759ecb2876c463e9
#
_entry.id   01ddff29a2840987759ecb2876c463e9
#
_cell.length_a   1.000
_cell.length_b   1.000
_cell.length_c   1.000
_cell.angle_alpha   90.00
_cell.angle_beta   90.00
_cell.angle_gamma   90.00
#
_symmetry.space_group_name_H-M   'P 1'
#
loop_
_entity.id
_entity.type
_entity.pdbx_description
1 polymer ?
#
loop_
_entity_poly.entity_id
_entity_poly.type
_entity_poly.pdbx_seq_one_letter_code
_entity_poly.pdbx_strand_id
1 'polypeptide(L)'
;MKIIILILIISISNMAKADFFKNISNIIQDNENRLSYGVSVTDFDKDDKFEFIVAGFGYPNLALKYDNGKLINSISDSLFADTERRTIGVASCDIDQDGFEEIYFLNTDTYSGEKKYSDRLLDHTDVISDFFEIQKNQDSLNLTAGRSVVCVDRDGSGKYGIYVANYGGPTRFYEINDSEVSDLAPSLMLDQITGGRAVIAGHIVSNNIDIFAANERGPNFLYKNNNGQFTEIAGEKNIQDTFQNGRGTALTDFFYRGNLDIITSNWNGYHRIFVKDNNSFFDSSSLEFRAPSLIRTVISADFDNDGYDEIFMNNIGQPNKLFRILGNGELEEIIIDEALEADGLGTGAAVADIDNDGVLELLISHGESGAQPLSLFKANISSERNFIRIKPLNTFGAPARGATVTLNTNMRNHAKTIDAGSGYLCQMEPVAHYGIRDNEIIENIVIKWTNGTEIQYSIEELNKEYEFRQPI
;
A
#
# COMPACT_ATOMS: atom_id res chain seq x y z
N MET A 1 17.18 -67.33 26.31
CA MET A 1 17.48 -65.89 26.29
C MET A 1 16.38 -65.24 25.44
N LYS A 2 15.35 -64.66 26.07
CA LYS A 2 14.22 -64.00 25.38
C LYS A 2 14.57 -62.54 25.22
N ILE A 3 14.68 -62.08 23.96
CA ILE A 3 14.89 -60.68 23.64
C ILE A 3 13.51 -60.01 23.64
N ILE A 4 13.29 -59.08 24.59
CA ILE A 4 12.12 -58.21 24.65
C ILE A 4 12.45 -56.98 23.77
N ILE A 5 11.81 -56.87 22.62
CA ILE A 5 11.88 -55.64 21.79
C ILE A 5 10.87 -54.66 22.36
N LEU A 6 11.35 -53.59 22.98
CA LEU A 6 10.53 -52.47 23.44
C LEU A 6 10.27 -51.57 22.24
N ILE A 7 9.05 -51.58 21.68
CA ILE A 7 8.63 -50.65 20.67
C ILE A 7 8.22 -49.36 21.38
N LEU A 8 9.04 -48.30 21.23
CA LEU A 8 8.72 -46.97 21.70
C LEU A 8 7.78 -46.34 20.65
N ILE A 9 6.49 -46.32 20.93
CA ILE A 9 5.52 -45.54 20.12
C ILE A 9 5.68 -44.09 20.54
N ILE A 10 6.39 -43.32 19.72
CA ILE A 10 6.38 -41.83 19.81
C ILE A 10 5.06 -41.37 19.22
N SER A 11 4.10 -41.05 20.06
CA SER A 11 2.91 -40.31 19.64
C SER A 11 3.34 -38.86 19.31
N ILE A 12 3.55 -38.60 18.03
CA ILE A 12 3.61 -37.23 17.53
C ILE A 12 2.18 -36.70 17.64
N SER A 13 1.91 -35.94 18.69
CA SER A 13 0.69 -35.12 18.73
C SER A 13 0.87 -34.06 17.61
N ASN A 14 0.19 -34.28 16.47
CA ASN A 14 -0.09 -33.20 15.54
C ASN A 14 -1.00 -32.22 16.31
N MET A 15 -0.41 -31.26 17.01
CA MET A 15 -1.12 -30.04 17.32
C MET A 15 -1.42 -29.40 15.96
N ALA A 16 -2.67 -29.40 15.55
CA ALA A 16 -3.10 -28.58 14.41
C ALA A 16 -2.60 -27.17 14.67
N LYS A 17 -1.66 -26.72 13.85
CA LYS A 17 -1.21 -25.32 13.91
C LYS A 17 -2.46 -24.53 13.54
N ALA A 18 -2.87 -23.59 14.39
CA ALA A 18 -4.01 -22.72 14.06
C ALA A 18 -3.66 -21.94 12.79
N ASP A 19 -4.64 -21.77 11.90
CA ASP A 19 -4.49 -21.00 10.69
C ASP A 19 -4.06 -19.57 11.06
N PHE A 20 -3.13 -18.99 10.32
CA PHE A 20 -2.64 -17.64 10.56
C PHE A 20 -3.76 -16.61 10.33
N PHE A 21 -4.51 -16.75 9.25
CA PHE A 21 -5.65 -15.91 8.94
C PHE A 21 -6.98 -16.65 9.14
N LYS A 22 -7.99 -15.90 9.56
CA LYS A 22 -9.40 -16.29 9.56
C LYS A 22 -10.12 -15.52 8.47
N ASN A 23 -10.88 -16.21 7.63
CA ASN A 23 -11.75 -15.60 6.66
C ASN A 23 -13.00 -15.01 7.35
N ILE A 24 -13.17 -13.70 7.22
CA ILE A 24 -14.31 -12.95 7.74
C ILE A 24 -15.11 -12.26 6.63
N SER A 25 -14.98 -12.70 5.39
CA SER A 25 -15.68 -12.10 4.22
C SER A 25 -17.20 -12.08 4.35
N ASN A 26 -17.76 -12.90 5.23
CA ASN A 26 -19.20 -12.93 5.52
C ASN A 26 -19.74 -11.66 6.20
N ILE A 27 -18.86 -10.78 6.70
CA ILE A 27 -19.29 -9.47 7.23
C ILE A 27 -19.48 -8.43 6.12
N ILE A 28 -18.94 -8.65 4.90
CA ILE A 28 -19.15 -7.75 3.76
C ILE A 28 -20.59 -7.91 3.28
N GLN A 29 -21.36 -6.83 3.39
CA GLN A 29 -22.75 -6.83 2.95
C GLN A 29 -22.80 -6.79 1.42
N ASP A 30 -23.73 -7.57 0.82
CA ASP A 30 -23.95 -7.61 -0.64
C ASP A 30 -22.64 -7.89 -1.44
N ASN A 31 -21.82 -8.83 -0.95
CA ASN A 31 -20.55 -9.22 -1.54
C ASN A 31 -20.74 -10.10 -2.78
N GLU A 32 -21.21 -9.49 -3.86
CA GLU A 32 -21.48 -10.17 -5.13
C GLU A 32 -20.18 -10.36 -5.96
N ASN A 33 -20.24 -11.30 -6.93
CA ASN A 33 -19.19 -11.46 -7.91
C ASN A 33 -19.01 -10.19 -8.75
N ARG A 34 -17.80 -9.66 -8.83
CA ARG A 34 -17.44 -8.45 -9.56
C ARG A 34 -16.03 -8.50 -10.11
N LEU A 35 -15.74 -7.64 -11.07
CA LEU A 35 -14.37 -7.33 -11.43
C LEU A 35 -13.93 -6.12 -10.62
N SER A 36 -12.99 -6.30 -9.70
CA SER A 36 -12.40 -5.24 -8.89
C SER A 36 -10.88 -5.27 -9.00
N TYR A 37 -10.23 -4.14 -8.72
CA TYR A 37 -8.78 -4.02 -8.82
C TYR A 37 -8.19 -3.31 -7.60
N GLY A 38 -7.76 -2.05 -7.71
CA GLY A 38 -7.12 -1.32 -6.65
C GLY A 38 -8.00 -1.13 -5.42
N VAL A 39 -7.37 -1.04 -4.27
CA VAL A 39 -8.01 -0.72 -2.99
C VAL A 39 -7.20 0.37 -2.30
N SER A 40 -7.86 1.43 -1.86
CA SER A 40 -7.29 2.48 -1.01
C SER A 40 -8.02 2.51 0.33
N VAL A 41 -7.34 3.02 1.36
CA VAL A 41 -7.95 3.24 2.68
C VAL A 41 -7.88 4.74 3.02
N THR A 42 -9.05 5.34 3.26
CA THR A 42 -9.20 6.76 3.60
C THR A 42 -10.50 6.99 4.36
N ASP A 43 -10.62 8.11 5.05
CA ASP A 43 -11.87 8.63 5.62
C ASP A 43 -12.46 9.65 4.64
N PHE A 44 -13.19 9.17 3.63
CA PHE A 44 -13.71 10.02 2.56
C PHE A 44 -15.00 10.73 2.93
N ASP A 45 -15.82 10.16 3.81
CA ASP A 45 -17.07 10.80 4.27
C ASP A 45 -16.89 11.65 5.52
N LYS A 46 -15.66 11.79 6.01
CA LYS A 46 -15.23 12.72 7.07
C LYS A 46 -15.88 12.45 8.43
N ASP A 47 -16.04 11.15 8.78
CA ASP A 47 -16.65 10.75 10.06
C ASP A 47 -15.66 10.12 11.06
N ASP A 48 -14.35 10.29 10.83
CA ASP A 48 -13.23 9.76 11.61
C ASP A 48 -13.14 8.22 11.58
N LYS A 49 -13.69 7.57 10.54
CA LYS A 49 -13.55 6.14 10.29
C LYS A 49 -13.05 5.90 8.88
N PHE A 50 -12.20 4.91 8.75
CA PHE A 50 -11.70 4.55 7.43
C PHE A 50 -12.70 3.72 6.62
N GLU A 51 -12.73 3.97 5.32
CA GLU A 51 -13.33 3.10 4.32
C GLU A 51 -12.26 2.37 3.52
N PHE A 52 -12.55 1.11 3.11
CA PHE A 52 -11.90 0.52 1.96
C PHE A 52 -12.57 1.04 0.68
N ILE A 53 -11.84 1.82 -0.09
CA ILE A 53 -12.30 2.30 -1.41
C ILE A 53 -11.87 1.28 -2.45
N VAL A 54 -12.83 0.57 -3.04
CA VAL A 54 -12.58 -0.53 -3.98
C VAL A 54 -12.87 -0.10 -5.41
N ALA A 55 -11.87 -0.15 -6.28
CA ALA A 55 -11.99 0.17 -7.70
C ALA A 55 -12.77 -0.90 -8.46
N GLY A 56 -13.86 -0.51 -9.14
CA GLY A 56 -14.72 -1.36 -9.95
C GLY A 56 -14.40 -1.29 -11.44
N PHE A 57 -14.12 -2.43 -12.07
CA PHE A 57 -13.80 -2.49 -13.49
C PHE A 57 -15.05 -2.77 -14.33
N GLY A 58 -15.77 -1.72 -14.70
CA GLY A 58 -17.11 -1.82 -15.30
C GLY A 58 -18.18 -2.26 -14.29
N TYR A 59 -17.91 -2.14 -13.02
CA TYR A 59 -18.77 -2.31 -11.87
C TYR A 59 -18.69 -1.05 -11.00
N PRO A 60 -19.64 -0.81 -10.10
CA PRO A 60 -19.55 0.33 -9.19
C PRO A 60 -18.28 0.31 -8.35
N ASN A 61 -17.61 1.46 -8.19
CA ASN A 61 -16.66 1.63 -7.10
C ASN A 61 -17.41 1.52 -5.77
N LEU A 62 -16.74 1.04 -4.72
CA LEU A 62 -17.33 0.90 -3.38
C LEU A 62 -16.53 1.70 -2.36
N ALA A 63 -17.23 2.22 -1.36
CA ALA A 63 -16.65 2.72 -0.10
C ALA A 63 -17.17 1.82 1.03
N LEU A 64 -16.36 0.84 1.44
CA LEU A 64 -16.76 -0.15 2.44
C LEU A 64 -16.36 0.31 3.83
N LYS A 65 -17.34 0.70 4.63
CA LYS A 65 -17.23 1.17 6.01
C LYS A 65 -17.68 0.11 7.00
N TYR A 66 -16.96 -0.02 8.12
CA TYR A 66 -17.40 -0.88 9.22
C TYR A 66 -18.50 -0.20 10.04
N ASP A 67 -19.65 -0.86 10.11
CA ASP A 67 -20.77 -0.45 10.94
C ASP A 67 -21.46 -1.67 11.58
N ASN A 68 -21.54 -1.67 12.92
CA ASN A 68 -22.23 -2.69 13.71
C ASN A 68 -21.95 -4.15 13.30
N GLY A 69 -20.66 -4.49 13.09
CA GLY A 69 -20.22 -5.86 12.77
C GLY A 69 -20.32 -6.22 11.28
N LYS A 70 -20.52 -5.24 10.40
CA LYS A 70 -20.59 -5.43 8.96
C LYS A 70 -19.77 -4.36 8.22
N LEU A 71 -19.26 -4.72 7.04
CA LEU A 71 -18.79 -3.77 6.05
C LEU A 71 -19.93 -3.45 5.08
N ILE A 72 -20.37 -2.20 5.08
CA ILE A 72 -21.43 -1.70 4.22
C ILE A 72 -20.87 -0.70 3.21
N ASN A 73 -21.45 -0.63 2.01
CA ASN A 73 -21.13 0.44 1.07
C ASN A 73 -21.78 1.75 1.57
N SER A 74 -20.94 2.69 2.07
CA SER A 74 -21.39 3.94 2.69
C SER A 74 -21.79 5.01 1.67
N ILE A 75 -21.29 4.93 0.42
CA ILE A 75 -21.48 5.94 -0.62
C ILE A 75 -22.27 5.37 -1.77
N SER A 76 -23.41 6.01 -2.09
CA SER A 76 -24.29 5.62 -3.20
C SER A 76 -24.34 6.66 -4.35
N ASP A 77 -23.43 7.65 -4.32
CA ASP A 77 -23.36 8.68 -5.35
C ASP A 77 -22.93 8.11 -6.71
N SER A 78 -23.56 8.58 -7.80
CA SER A 78 -23.32 8.04 -9.14
C SER A 78 -21.97 8.45 -9.72
N LEU A 79 -21.43 9.61 -9.33
CA LEU A 79 -20.11 10.09 -9.75
C LEU A 79 -19.02 9.25 -9.09
N PHE A 80 -19.19 8.92 -7.80
CA PHE A 80 -18.30 8.03 -7.08
C PHE A 80 -18.37 6.59 -7.63
N ALA A 81 -19.56 6.06 -7.83
CA ALA A 81 -19.78 4.69 -8.33
C ALA A 81 -19.19 4.48 -9.74
N ASP A 82 -19.20 5.47 -10.58
CA ASP A 82 -18.56 5.58 -11.91
C ASP A 82 -18.66 4.31 -12.80
N THR A 83 -19.85 3.71 -12.85
CA THR A 83 -20.08 2.39 -13.49
C THR A 83 -19.81 2.34 -14.99
N GLU A 84 -19.76 3.49 -15.69
CA GLU A 84 -19.47 3.57 -17.12
C GLU A 84 -17.97 3.44 -17.43
N ARG A 85 -17.11 3.73 -16.43
CA ARG A 85 -15.66 3.65 -16.56
C ARG A 85 -15.13 2.33 -16.03
N ARG A 86 -13.86 2.12 -16.19
CA ARG A 86 -13.14 0.92 -15.72
C ARG A 86 -12.03 1.37 -14.79
N THR A 87 -12.40 1.60 -13.55
CA THR A 87 -11.44 1.99 -12.52
C THR A 87 -10.51 0.83 -12.22
N ILE A 88 -9.20 1.08 -12.24
CA ILE A 88 -8.17 0.08 -12.00
C ILE A 88 -7.32 0.41 -10.77
N GLY A 89 -7.02 1.68 -10.52
CA GLY A 89 -6.20 2.12 -9.40
C GLY A 89 -6.88 3.23 -8.61
N VAL A 90 -6.48 3.37 -7.37
CA VAL A 90 -7.01 4.39 -6.47
C VAL A 90 -5.95 4.85 -5.48
N ALA A 91 -5.89 6.15 -5.22
CA ALA A 91 -5.13 6.74 -4.12
C ALA A 91 -5.85 7.98 -3.60
N SER A 92 -5.58 8.32 -2.34
CA SER A 92 -6.21 9.43 -1.64
C SER A 92 -5.16 10.31 -0.99
N CYS A 93 -5.29 11.62 -1.10
CA CYS A 93 -4.49 12.61 -0.38
C CYS A 93 -5.12 14.00 -0.46
N ASP A 94 -4.79 14.86 0.48
CA ASP A 94 -5.20 16.26 0.54
C ASP A 94 -4.45 17.09 -0.53
N ILE A 95 -5.05 17.22 -1.71
CA ILE A 95 -4.42 17.89 -2.85
C ILE A 95 -4.74 19.38 -2.91
N ASP A 96 -5.81 19.84 -2.26
CA ASP A 96 -6.23 21.24 -2.24
C ASP A 96 -6.01 21.94 -0.90
N GLN A 97 -5.50 21.21 0.11
CA GLN A 97 -5.11 21.71 1.43
C GLN A 97 -6.31 22.10 2.33
N ASP A 98 -7.47 21.46 2.14
CA ASP A 98 -8.65 21.67 2.98
C ASP A 98 -8.63 20.84 4.28
N GLY A 99 -7.67 19.91 4.41
CA GLY A 99 -7.47 19.04 5.57
C GLY A 99 -8.16 17.69 5.46
N PHE A 100 -8.72 17.37 4.29
CA PHE A 100 -9.31 16.09 3.97
C PHE A 100 -8.65 15.50 2.72
N GLU A 101 -8.87 14.20 2.47
CA GLU A 101 -8.25 13.53 1.33
C GLU A 101 -9.23 13.47 0.15
N GLU A 102 -8.81 13.95 -1.03
CA GLU A 102 -9.47 13.70 -2.31
C GLU A 102 -9.12 12.29 -2.80
N ILE A 103 -10.01 11.72 -3.63
CA ILE A 103 -9.77 10.41 -4.26
C ILE A 103 -9.45 10.57 -5.75
N TYR A 104 -8.30 10.03 -6.16
CA TYR A 104 -7.98 9.86 -7.57
C TYR A 104 -8.37 8.45 -8.03
N PHE A 105 -9.35 8.34 -8.93
CA PHE A 105 -9.72 7.11 -9.63
C PHE A 105 -9.01 7.02 -10.97
N LEU A 106 -8.07 6.10 -11.06
CA LEU A 106 -7.31 5.80 -12.27
C LEU A 106 -8.10 4.84 -13.15
N ASN A 107 -8.57 5.34 -14.30
CA ASN A 107 -9.37 4.58 -15.24
C ASN A 107 -8.53 3.96 -16.35
N THR A 108 -8.98 2.82 -16.89
CA THR A 108 -8.42 2.24 -18.11
C THR A 108 -9.48 1.43 -18.85
N ASP A 109 -9.60 1.61 -20.14
CA ASP A 109 -10.47 0.81 -21.03
C ASP A 109 -9.67 0.13 -22.14
N THR A 110 -8.35 0.29 -22.09
CA THR A 110 -7.40 -0.33 -23.00
C THR A 110 -6.17 -0.87 -22.29
N TYR A 111 -5.47 -1.82 -22.91
CA TYR A 111 -4.26 -2.37 -22.35
C TYR A 111 -3.09 -1.38 -22.37
N SER A 112 -3.00 -0.53 -23.38
CA SER A 112 -1.84 0.37 -23.58
C SER A 112 -2.24 1.54 -24.49
N GLY A 113 -1.60 2.70 -24.28
CA GLY A 113 -1.80 3.87 -25.11
C GLY A 113 -3.10 4.61 -24.79
N GLU A 114 -3.72 5.21 -25.82
CA GLU A 114 -4.88 6.08 -25.67
C GLU A 114 -6.13 5.32 -25.19
N LYS A 115 -6.85 5.91 -24.24
CA LYS A 115 -8.12 5.43 -23.67
C LYS A 115 -9.27 6.41 -23.93
N LYS A 116 -10.50 5.92 -23.87
CA LYS A 116 -11.71 6.71 -24.14
C LYS A 116 -12.09 7.62 -22.97
N TYR A 117 -12.05 7.09 -21.73
CA TYR A 117 -12.48 7.81 -20.54
C TYR A 117 -11.27 8.31 -19.75
N SER A 118 -11.33 9.58 -19.34
CA SER A 118 -10.35 10.17 -18.42
C SER A 118 -10.43 9.53 -17.02
N ASP A 119 -9.44 9.83 -16.21
CA ASP A 119 -9.48 9.58 -14.78
C ASP A 119 -10.46 10.54 -14.09
N ARG A 120 -10.71 10.32 -12.79
CA ARG A 120 -11.47 11.22 -11.94
C ARG A 120 -10.61 11.66 -10.76
N LEU A 121 -10.85 12.88 -10.30
CA LEU A 121 -10.28 13.42 -9.08
C LEU A 121 -11.43 14.00 -8.27
N LEU A 122 -11.90 13.22 -7.30
CA LEU A 122 -13.10 13.50 -6.54
C LEU A 122 -12.79 14.19 -5.25
N ASP A 123 -13.48 15.29 -5.01
CA ASP A 123 -13.57 15.98 -3.73
C ASP A 123 -14.94 15.73 -3.10
N HIS A 124 -14.98 15.65 -1.77
CA HIS A 124 -16.20 15.50 -0.99
C HIS A 124 -16.29 16.60 0.06
N THR A 125 -16.86 17.72 -0.33
CA THR A 125 -17.29 18.77 0.60
C THR A 125 -18.72 18.48 1.08
N ASP A 126 -19.72 19.28 0.66
CA ASP A 126 -21.15 18.97 0.90
C ASP A 126 -21.71 17.97 -0.11
N VAL A 127 -21.14 17.94 -1.31
CA VAL A 127 -21.46 17.03 -2.42
C VAL A 127 -20.18 16.54 -3.07
N ILE A 128 -20.23 15.35 -3.65
CA ILE A 128 -19.09 14.82 -4.40
C ILE A 128 -18.98 15.57 -5.73
N SER A 129 -17.80 16.10 -6.03
CA SER A 129 -17.48 16.81 -7.27
C SER A 129 -16.20 16.25 -7.90
N ASP A 130 -16.01 16.47 -9.20
CA ASP A 130 -14.83 16.02 -9.93
C ASP A 130 -14.06 17.23 -10.48
N PHE A 131 -12.84 17.43 -10.04
CA PHE A 131 -11.99 18.51 -10.53
C PHE A 131 -11.79 18.46 -12.05
N PHE A 132 -11.77 17.26 -12.66
CA PHE A 132 -11.65 17.11 -14.10
C PHE A 132 -12.92 17.48 -14.89
N GLU A 133 -14.08 17.59 -14.26
CA GLU A 133 -15.30 18.10 -14.92
C GLU A 133 -15.33 19.64 -15.02
N ILE A 134 -14.46 20.33 -14.30
CA ILE A 134 -14.32 21.79 -14.41
C ILE A 134 -13.74 22.16 -15.80
N GLN A 135 -14.39 23.08 -16.49
CA GLN A 135 -14.05 23.42 -17.89
C GLN A 135 -12.56 23.79 -18.11
N LYS A 136 -11.94 24.50 -17.16
CA LYS A 136 -10.53 24.91 -17.26
C LYS A 136 -9.54 23.74 -17.16
N ASN A 137 -9.98 22.57 -16.69
CA ASN A 137 -9.14 21.39 -16.45
C ASN A 137 -9.21 20.37 -17.62
N GLN A 138 -9.98 20.64 -18.67
CA GLN A 138 -10.17 19.71 -19.79
C GLN A 138 -8.88 19.41 -20.57
N ASP A 139 -7.93 20.32 -20.57
CA ASP A 139 -6.63 20.13 -21.24
C ASP A 139 -5.65 19.29 -20.39
N SER A 140 -5.95 19.06 -19.10
CA SER A 140 -5.13 18.28 -18.17
C SER A 140 -5.57 16.83 -18.03
N LEU A 141 -6.58 16.37 -18.78
CA LEU A 141 -7.11 15.01 -18.65
C LEU A 141 -6.06 13.94 -18.96
N ASN A 142 -6.00 12.90 -18.14
CA ASN A 142 -5.23 11.70 -18.47
C ASN A 142 -6.02 10.78 -19.41
N LEU A 143 -5.68 10.81 -20.69
CA LEU A 143 -6.25 9.95 -21.72
C LEU A 143 -5.29 8.81 -22.12
N THR A 144 -4.40 8.41 -21.22
CA THR A 144 -3.50 7.26 -21.39
C THR A 144 -3.88 6.14 -20.42
N ALA A 145 -3.75 4.88 -20.87
CA ALA A 145 -4.01 3.71 -20.04
C ALA A 145 -3.17 3.76 -18.76
N GLY A 146 -3.81 3.98 -17.63
CA GLY A 146 -3.16 4.05 -16.32
C GLY A 146 -2.88 2.67 -15.72
N ARG A 147 -1.94 2.61 -14.75
CA ARG A 147 -1.59 1.38 -14.04
C ARG A 147 -1.42 1.56 -12.54
N SER A 148 -0.88 2.66 -12.06
CA SER A 148 -0.75 2.92 -10.64
C SER A 148 -0.69 4.40 -10.36
N VAL A 149 -0.99 4.79 -9.14
CA VAL A 149 -1.05 6.18 -8.70
C VAL A 149 -0.46 6.28 -7.29
N VAL A 150 0.26 7.37 -7.02
CA VAL A 150 0.83 7.65 -5.71
C VAL A 150 0.78 9.15 -5.41
N CYS A 151 0.52 9.48 -4.17
CA CYS A 151 0.52 10.84 -3.65
C CYS A 151 1.94 11.29 -3.25
N VAL A 152 2.32 12.51 -3.56
CA VAL A 152 3.67 13.02 -3.30
C VAL A 152 3.61 14.48 -2.86
N ASP A 153 3.94 14.76 -1.62
CA ASP A 153 4.28 16.12 -1.16
C ASP A 153 5.75 16.40 -1.58
N ARG A 154 5.92 16.96 -2.79
CA ARG A 154 7.25 17.07 -3.39
C ARG A 154 8.14 18.16 -2.78
N ASP A 155 7.57 19.19 -2.21
CA ASP A 155 8.33 20.33 -1.64
C ASP A 155 8.20 20.45 -0.12
N GLY A 156 7.50 19.50 0.53
CA GLY A 156 7.34 19.45 1.97
C GLY A 156 6.36 20.48 2.53
N SER A 157 5.53 21.08 1.68
CA SER A 157 4.57 22.11 2.07
C SER A 157 3.27 21.57 2.66
N GLY A 158 3.08 20.25 2.65
CA GLY A 158 1.81 19.59 2.98
C GLY A 158 0.81 19.60 1.82
N LYS A 159 1.20 20.14 0.67
CA LYS A 159 0.41 20.10 -0.56
C LYS A 159 0.81 18.88 -1.39
N TYR A 160 -0.15 18.03 -1.63
CA TYR A 160 0.11 16.82 -2.41
C TYR A 160 -0.04 17.07 -3.90
N GLY A 161 0.84 16.40 -4.67
CA GLY A 161 0.65 16.13 -6.07
C GLY A 161 0.37 14.64 -6.27
N ILE A 162 -0.15 14.27 -7.44
CA ILE A 162 -0.47 12.90 -7.81
C ILE A 162 0.40 12.46 -8.98
N TYR A 163 1.30 11.51 -8.75
CA TYR A 163 2.06 10.85 -9.81
C TYR A 163 1.27 9.67 -10.36
N VAL A 164 1.06 9.65 -11.68
CA VAL A 164 0.31 8.62 -12.40
C VAL A 164 1.23 7.85 -13.33
N ALA A 165 1.42 6.56 -13.04
CA ALA A 165 2.16 5.65 -13.91
C ALA A 165 1.25 5.17 -15.05
N ASN A 166 1.53 5.59 -16.27
CA ASN A 166 0.83 5.18 -17.48
C ASN A 166 1.57 4.05 -18.21
N TYR A 167 0.84 3.31 -19.06
CA TYR A 167 1.38 2.25 -19.90
C TYR A 167 1.27 2.60 -21.37
N GLY A 168 2.43 2.82 -22.01
CA GLY A 168 2.50 3.15 -23.44
C GLY A 168 2.13 4.60 -23.79
N GLY A 169 2.27 5.50 -22.82
CA GLY A 169 2.18 6.94 -22.95
C GLY A 169 2.86 7.63 -21.79
N PRO A 170 2.95 8.97 -21.79
CA PRO A 170 3.66 9.71 -20.77
C PRO A 170 3.00 9.56 -19.39
N THR A 171 3.82 9.43 -18.36
CA THR A 171 3.41 9.54 -16.96
C THR A 171 2.95 10.97 -16.66
N ARG A 172 2.15 11.17 -15.63
CA ARG A 172 1.61 12.46 -15.24
C ARG A 172 2.03 12.81 -13.81
N PHE A 173 2.02 14.10 -13.50
CA PHE A 173 2.16 14.62 -12.14
C PHE A 173 1.23 15.81 -11.96
N TYR A 174 0.13 15.61 -11.26
CA TYR A 174 -0.91 16.62 -11.08
C TYR A 174 -0.75 17.38 -9.78
N GLU A 175 -0.87 18.69 -9.82
CA GLU A 175 -1.10 19.56 -8.67
C GLU A 175 -2.30 20.47 -8.93
N ILE A 176 -2.97 20.91 -7.84
CA ILE A 176 -4.10 21.84 -7.91
C ILE A 176 -3.71 23.22 -7.36
N ASN A 177 -4.10 24.27 -8.04
CA ASN A 177 -4.06 25.64 -7.54
C ASN A 177 -5.40 26.31 -7.86
N ASP A 178 -6.11 26.80 -6.86
CA ASP A 178 -7.42 27.44 -7.04
C ASP A 178 -8.37 26.62 -7.93
N SER A 179 -8.50 25.33 -7.67
CA SER A 179 -9.25 24.34 -8.44
C SER A 179 -8.77 24.13 -9.88
N GLU A 180 -7.61 24.66 -10.28
CA GLU A 180 -6.98 24.39 -11.57
C GLU A 180 -5.99 23.24 -11.44
N VAL A 181 -6.26 22.15 -12.20
CA VAL A 181 -5.40 20.97 -12.25
C VAL A 181 -4.33 21.17 -13.33
N SER A 182 -3.07 21.14 -12.93
CA SER A 182 -1.93 21.28 -13.83
C SER A 182 -1.10 19.99 -13.88
N ASP A 183 -0.74 19.54 -15.08
CA ASP A 183 0.23 18.46 -15.29
C ASP A 183 1.65 19.02 -15.29
N LEU A 184 2.37 18.79 -14.21
CA LEU A 184 3.75 19.26 -14.02
C LEU A 184 4.80 18.23 -14.45
N ALA A 185 4.44 17.01 -14.87
CA ALA A 185 5.37 15.96 -15.21
C ALA A 185 6.47 16.40 -16.20
N PRO A 186 6.17 17.15 -17.29
CA PRO A 186 7.20 17.63 -18.22
C PRO A 186 8.22 18.58 -17.56
N SER A 187 7.76 19.49 -16.70
CA SER A 187 8.63 20.46 -16.03
C SER A 187 9.47 19.82 -14.91
N LEU A 188 9.03 18.68 -14.38
CA LEU A 188 9.68 17.88 -13.34
C LEU A 188 10.53 16.73 -13.90
N MET A 189 10.60 16.57 -15.24
CA MET A 189 11.27 15.46 -15.94
C MET A 189 10.72 14.08 -15.54
N LEU A 190 9.43 14.02 -15.23
CA LEU A 190 8.72 12.81 -14.85
C LEU A 190 7.86 12.22 -15.99
N ASP A 191 7.75 12.88 -17.14
CA ASP A 191 6.89 12.54 -18.27
C ASP A 191 7.39 11.39 -19.16
N GLN A 192 7.94 10.34 -18.52
CA GLN A 192 8.53 9.22 -19.25
C GLN A 192 7.45 8.32 -19.89
N ILE A 193 7.74 7.84 -21.10
CA ILE A 193 6.90 6.82 -21.78
C ILE A 193 7.45 5.44 -21.42
N THR A 194 6.72 4.70 -20.59
CA THR A 194 7.18 3.43 -20.04
C THR A 194 6.08 2.36 -20.05
N GLY A 195 6.45 1.15 -19.64
CA GLY A 195 5.52 0.12 -19.21
C GLY A 195 5.23 0.27 -17.71
N GLY A 196 4.81 1.46 -17.26
CA GLY A 196 4.57 1.74 -15.85
C GLY A 196 3.63 0.71 -15.20
N ARG A 197 3.95 0.27 -13.99
CA ARG A 197 3.14 -0.71 -13.25
C ARG A 197 2.89 -0.29 -11.83
N ALA A 198 3.81 -0.48 -10.92
CA ALA A 198 3.64 -0.15 -9.52
C ALA A 198 4.50 1.06 -9.14
N VAL A 199 4.04 1.84 -8.20
CA VAL A 199 4.76 3.01 -7.68
C VAL A 199 4.66 3.04 -6.16
N ILE A 200 5.70 3.53 -5.51
CA ILE A 200 5.73 3.88 -4.09
C ILE A 200 6.42 5.22 -3.90
N ALA A 201 6.07 5.93 -2.83
CA ALA A 201 6.72 7.17 -2.44
C ALA A 201 7.02 7.20 -0.94
N GLY A 202 8.14 7.81 -0.57
CA GLY A 202 8.59 7.93 0.81
C GLY A 202 10.02 8.44 0.91
N HIS A 203 10.58 8.51 2.12
CA HIS A 203 11.97 8.90 2.36
C HIS A 203 12.96 7.77 2.01
N ILE A 204 13.10 7.47 0.71
CA ILE A 204 13.90 6.32 0.24
C ILE A 204 15.41 6.64 0.26
N VAL A 205 15.83 7.73 -0.39
CA VAL A 205 17.26 8.10 -0.52
C VAL A 205 17.54 9.56 -0.19
N SER A 206 16.51 10.40 -0.05
CA SER A 206 16.64 11.82 0.28
C SER A 206 15.89 12.17 1.58
N ASN A 207 15.95 13.44 1.97
CA ASN A 207 15.15 13.97 3.09
C ASN A 207 13.75 14.41 2.64
N ASN A 208 13.45 14.34 1.37
CA ASN A 208 12.14 14.64 0.80
C ASN A 208 11.49 13.33 0.31
N ILE A 209 10.27 13.41 -0.21
CA ILE A 209 9.56 12.25 -0.71
C ILE A 209 10.08 11.87 -2.10
N ASP A 210 10.80 10.77 -2.18
CA ASP A 210 11.28 10.16 -3.42
C ASP A 210 10.19 9.27 -4.03
N ILE A 211 10.30 8.96 -5.33
CA ILE A 211 9.38 8.06 -6.03
C ILE A 211 10.17 6.86 -6.59
N PHE A 212 9.76 5.64 -6.28
CA PHE A 212 10.22 4.45 -6.97
C PHE A 212 9.09 3.92 -7.86
N ALA A 213 9.41 3.72 -9.16
CA ALA A 213 8.47 3.23 -10.15
C ALA A 213 8.97 1.93 -10.78
N ALA A 214 8.24 0.84 -10.55
CA ALA A 214 8.50 -0.45 -11.15
C ALA A 214 7.84 -0.55 -12.53
N ASN A 215 8.60 -0.97 -13.53
CA ASN A 215 8.17 -1.03 -14.92
C ASN A 215 8.10 -2.47 -15.45
N GLU A 216 7.22 -2.67 -16.43
CA GLU A 216 7.18 -3.88 -17.26
C GLU A 216 7.98 -3.62 -18.54
N ARG A 217 8.87 -4.54 -18.90
CA ARG A 217 9.69 -4.47 -20.13
C ARG A 217 10.59 -3.24 -20.20
N GLY A 218 11.25 -2.93 -19.09
CA GLY A 218 12.17 -1.80 -19.01
C GLY A 218 12.74 -1.65 -17.61
N PRO A 219 13.68 -0.71 -17.41
CA PRO A 219 14.25 -0.47 -16.09
C PRO A 219 13.23 0.12 -15.13
N ASN A 220 13.35 -0.22 -13.85
CA ASN A 220 12.72 0.55 -12.79
C ASN A 220 13.36 1.94 -12.70
N PHE A 221 12.61 2.91 -12.21
CA PHE A 221 13.10 4.26 -11.92
C PHE A 221 13.10 4.51 -10.42
N LEU A 222 14.12 5.25 -9.98
CA LEU A 222 14.15 5.88 -8.67
C LEU A 222 14.36 7.38 -8.88
N TYR A 223 13.32 8.15 -8.71
CA TYR A 223 13.36 9.60 -8.79
C TYR A 223 13.71 10.16 -7.42
N LYS A 224 14.97 10.55 -7.25
CA LYS A 224 15.41 11.27 -6.06
C LYS A 224 14.85 12.68 -6.09
N ASN A 225 14.19 13.06 -5.00
CA ASN A 225 13.66 14.40 -4.83
C ASN A 225 14.71 15.36 -4.27
N ASN A 226 14.97 16.44 -4.98
CA ASN A 226 15.85 17.53 -4.60
C ASN A 226 15.01 18.80 -4.41
N ASN A 227 14.32 18.91 -3.27
CA ASN A 227 13.44 20.06 -2.94
C ASN A 227 12.42 20.36 -4.05
N GLY A 228 11.64 19.37 -4.44
CA GLY A 228 10.58 19.49 -5.43
C GLY A 228 11.00 19.28 -6.89
N GLN A 229 12.28 19.06 -7.16
CA GLN A 229 12.81 18.66 -8.48
C GLN A 229 13.33 17.23 -8.44
N PHE A 230 13.09 16.47 -9.48
CA PHE A 230 13.42 15.04 -9.51
C PHE A 230 14.63 14.73 -10.40
N THR A 231 15.40 13.72 -9.99
CA THR A 231 16.52 13.18 -10.77
C THR A 231 16.43 11.66 -10.74
N GLU A 232 16.40 11.01 -11.90
CA GLU A 232 16.41 9.56 -12.02
C GLU A 232 17.80 9.00 -11.69
N ILE A 233 17.87 8.06 -10.71
CA ILE A 233 19.13 7.52 -10.19
C ILE A 233 19.13 5.99 -9.99
N ALA A 234 18.13 5.25 -10.50
CA ALA A 234 18.04 3.79 -10.27
C ALA A 234 19.29 3.03 -10.77
N GLY A 235 19.90 3.48 -11.87
CA GLY A 235 21.13 2.92 -12.38
C GLY A 235 22.31 3.09 -11.43
N GLU A 236 22.44 4.27 -10.82
CA GLU A 236 23.49 4.56 -9.82
C GLU A 236 23.29 3.77 -8.52
N LYS A 237 22.04 3.37 -8.24
CA LYS A 237 21.63 2.68 -7.02
C LYS A 237 21.51 1.17 -7.18
N ASN A 238 21.75 0.60 -8.37
CA ASN A 238 21.67 -0.83 -8.70
C ASN A 238 20.27 -1.46 -8.49
N ILE A 239 19.19 -0.70 -8.75
CA ILE A 239 17.80 -1.17 -8.59
C ILE A 239 16.96 -1.10 -9.87
N GLN A 240 17.60 -0.96 -11.04
CA GLN A 240 16.88 -0.90 -12.32
C GLN A 240 16.13 -2.19 -12.66
N ASP A 241 16.62 -3.35 -12.26
CA ASP A 241 16.03 -4.69 -12.51
C ASP A 241 15.45 -4.86 -13.92
N THR A 242 16.17 -4.39 -14.93
CA THR A 242 15.74 -4.10 -16.32
C THR A 242 15.06 -5.27 -17.03
N PHE A 243 15.38 -6.51 -16.65
CA PHE A 243 14.88 -7.71 -17.33
C PHE A 243 13.69 -8.36 -16.62
N GLN A 244 13.12 -7.71 -15.62
CA GLN A 244 11.96 -8.17 -14.90
C GLN A 244 10.69 -7.41 -15.34
N ASN A 245 9.54 -7.89 -14.89
CA ASN A 245 8.25 -7.28 -15.18
C ASN A 245 7.61 -6.84 -13.87
N GLY A 246 7.94 -5.64 -13.42
CA GLY A 246 7.46 -5.10 -12.15
C GLY A 246 5.92 -5.15 -12.03
N ARG A 247 5.43 -5.46 -10.82
CA ARG A 247 4.00 -5.46 -10.49
C ARG A 247 3.72 -4.79 -9.17
N GLY A 248 4.01 -5.40 -8.05
CA GLY A 248 3.77 -4.85 -6.73
C GLY A 248 5.04 -4.27 -6.11
N THR A 249 4.87 -3.20 -5.33
CA THR A 249 5.97 -2.55 -4.59
C THR A 249 5.52 -2.22 -3.17
N ALA A 250 6.40 -2.34 -2.19
CA ALA A 250 6.17 -1.90 -0.82
C ALA A 250 7.47 -1.36 -0.20
N LEU A 251 7.34 -0.48 0.80
CA LEU A 251 8.44 -0.11 1.68
C LEU A 251 8.39 -0.96 2.94
N THR A 252 9.55 -1.35 3.47
CA THR A 252 9.69 -2.13 4.69
C THR A 252 11.03 -1.82 5.35
N ASP A 253 11.16 -2.09 6.64
CA ASP A 253 12.46 -2.08 7.34
C ASP A 253 12.92 -3.52 7.54
N PHE A 254 13.57 -4.09 6.53
CA PHE A 254 13.90 -5.52 6.46
C PHE A 254 14.81 -6.01 7.59
N PHE A 255 15.61 -5.13 8.17
CA PHE A 255 16.52 -5.46 9.28
C PHE A 255 16.15 -4.78 10.60
N TYR A 256 15.03 -4.08 10.68
CA TYR A 256 14.60 -3.31 11.86
C TYR A 256 15.68 -2.35 12.39
N ARG A 257 16.28 -1.56 11.46
CA ARG A 257 17.35 -0.61 11.73
C ARG A 257 16.94 0.85 11.63
N GLY A 258 15.65 1.12 11.42
CA GLY A 258 15.13 2.46 11.16
C GLY A 258 15.38 2.95 9.73
N ASN A 259 15.52 2.04 8.75
CA ASN A 259 15.72 2.38 7.34
C ASN A 259 14.63 1.75 6.49
N LEU A 260 14.22 2.49 5.44
CA LEU A 260 13.29 1.96 4.46
C LEU A 260 14.03 1.24 3.34
N ASP A 261 13.65 -0.02 3.14
CA ASP A 261 14.07 -0.91 2.07
C ASP A 261 12.91 -1.09 1.07
N ILE A 262 13.19 -1.54 -0.17
CA ILE A 262 12.20 -1.66 -1.23
C ILE A 262 11.92 -3.13 -1.52
N ILE A 263 10.67 -3.55 -1.39
CA ILE A 263 10.19 -4.80 -1.97
C ILE A 263 9.66 -4.48 -3.36
N THR A 264 10.10 -5.21 -4.39
CA THR A 264 9.51 -5.18 -5.72
C THR A 264 9.23 -6.60 -6.20
N SER A 265 7.98 -6.85 -6.51
CA SER A 265 7.54 -8.14 -7.04
C SER A 265 7.39 -8.08 -8.55
N ASN A 266 7.70 -9.18 -9.22
CA ASN A 266 7.79 -9.25 -10.67
C ASN A 266 6.86 -10.33 -11.24
N TRP A 267 6.08 -9.99 -12.25
CA TRP A 267 5.18 -10.90 -12.95
C TRP A 267 5.95 -12.01 -13.66
N ASN A 268 5.76 -13.25 -13.21
CA ASN A 268 6.46 -14.44 -13.73
C ASN A 268 7.99 -14.24 -13.80
N GLY A 269 8.53 -13.49 -12.84
CA GLY A 269 9.94 -13.14 -12.72
C GLY A 269 10.42 -13.18 -11.27
N TYR A 270 11.71 -12.98 -11.06
CA TYR A 270 12.30 -13.02 -9.72
C TYR A 270 11.87 -11.81 -8.89
N HIS A 271 11.25 -12.06 -7.73
CA HIS A 271 10.95 -11.00 -6.76
C HIS A 271 12.24 -10.51 -6.07
N ARG A 272 12.25 -9.25 -5.60
CA ARG A 272 13.40 -8.61 -4.99
C ARG A 272 13.06 -7.97 -3.65
N ILE A 273 14.03 -8.01 -2.75
CA ILE A 273 14.10 -7.16 -1.56
C ILE A 273 15.40 -6.36 -1.69
N PHE A 274 15.28 -5.12 -2.14
CA PHE A 274 16.40 -4.21 -2.27
C PHE A 274 16.66 -3.53 -0.93
N VAL A 275 17.70 -3.98 -0.24
CA VAL A 275 18.12 -3.45 1.05
C VAL A 275 19.11 -2.31 0.83
N LYS A 276 18.82 -1.18 1.49
CA LYS A 276 19.68 0.00 1.46
C LYS A 276 20.96 -0.22 2.27
N ASP A 277 22.10 -0.03 1.63
CA ASP A 277 23.42 -0.03 2.28
C ASP A 277 24.19 1.21 1.85
N ASN A 278 24.40 2.12 2.81
CA ASN A 278 25.04 3.42 2.57
C ASN A 278 24.43 4.17 1.39
N ASN A 279 25.08 4.16 0.23
CA ASN A 279 24.68 4.92 -0.95
C ASN A 279 24.12 4.08 -2.10
N SER A 280 23.88 2.78 -1.90
CA SER A 280 23.40 1.84 -2.91
C SER A 280 22.38 0.86 -2.32
N PHE A 281 21.90 -0.05 -3.14
CA PHE A 281 21.05 -1.16 -2.72
C PHE A 281 21.65 -2.49 -3.16
N PHE A 282 21.36 -3.55 -2.40
CA PHE A 282 21.65 -4.92 -2.78
C PHE A 282 20.41 -5.80 -2.61
N ASP A 283 20.30 -6.86 -3.41
CA ASP A 283 19.20 -7.81 -3.34
C ASP A 283 19.44 -8.82 -2.20
N SER A 284 18.58 -8.80 -1.19
CA SER A 284 18.58 -9.70 -0.01
C SER A 284 17.51 -10.78 -0.05
N SER A 285 16.89 -11.00 -1.21
CA SER A 285 15.81 -11.99 -1.35
C SER A 285 16.29 -13.42 -1.11
N SER A 286 15.58 -14.21 -0.30
CA SER A 286 15.79 -15.65 -0.19
C SER A 286 15.37 -16.38 -1.48
N LEU A 287 15.80 -17.65 -1.66
CA LEU A 287 15.42 -18.43 -2.84
C LEU A 287 13.91 -18.70 -2.91
N GLU A 288 13.28 -18.88 -1.77
CA GLU A 288 11.85 -19.14 -1.62
C GLU A 288 11.03 -17.88 -1.95
N PHE A 289 11.45 -16.72 -1.42
CA PHE A 289 10.79 -15.45 -1.68
C PHE A 289 10.90 -15.04 -3.15
N ARG A 290 12.09 -15.14 -3.74
CA ARG A 290 12.35 -14.72 -5.13
C ARG A 290 11.74 -15.60 -6.20
N ALA A 291 11.16 -16.76 -5.82
CA ALA A 291 10.57 -17.72 -6.77
C ALA A 291 9.48 -17.06 -7.62
N PRO A 292 9.54 -17.17 -8.96
CA PRO A 292 8.58 -16.55 -9.85
C PRO A 292 7.12 -16.94 -9.55
N SER A 293 6.21 -15.96 -9.59
CA SER A 293 4.76 -16.18 -9.46
C SER A 293 3.98 -15.20 -10.33
N LEU A 294 2.67 -15.44 -10.47
CA LEU A 294 1.76 -14.49 -11.13
C LEU A 294 1.28 -13.42 -10.14
N ILE A 295 2.25 -12.74 -9.54
CA ILE A 295 2.03 -11.73 -8.51
C ILE A 295 1.27 -10.51 -9.04
N ARG A 296 0.43 -9.92 -8.16
CA ARG A 296 -0.17 -8.61 -8.35
C ARG A 296 0.29 -7.64 -7.28
N THR A 297 -0.13 -7.84 -6.05
CA THR A 297 0.13 -6.92 -4.95
C THR A 297 1.07 -7.53 -3.92
N VAL A 298 1.95 -6.72 -3.35
CA VAL A 298 2.77 -7.07 -2.19
C VAL A 298 2.53 -6.04 -1.09
N ILE A 299 2.37 -6.51 0.15
CA ILE A 299 2.13 -5.69 1.33
C ILE A 299 3.12 -6.09 2.42
N SER A 300 3.62 -5.13 3.18
CA SER A 300 4.41 -5.37 4.39
C SER A 300 3.66 -4.79 5.59
N ALA A 301 3.25 -5.64 6.54
CA ALA A 301 2.51 -5.26 7.73
C ALA A 301 2.70 -6.28 8.86
N ASP A 302 2.56 -5.87 10.11
CA ASP A 302 2.51 -6.73 11.28
C ASP A 302 1.05 -7.15 11.51
N PHE A 303 0.65 -8.26 10.89
CA PHE A 303 -0.75 -8.71 10.92
C PHE A 303 -1.17 -9.29 12.25
N ASP A 304 -0.26 -9.95 12.97
CA ASP A 304 -0.59 -10.69 14.19
C ASP A 304 -0.07 -10.04 15.48
N ASN A 305 0.44 -8.80 15.39
CA ASN A 305 0.96 -8.01 16.51
C ASN A 305 2.13 -8.70 17.25
N ASP A 306 2.94 -9.52 16.56
CA ASP A 306 4.10 -10.15 17.17
C ASP A 306 5.37 -9.28 17.11
N GLY A 307 5.26 -8.11 16.50
CA GLY A 307 6.34 -7.14 16.35
C GLY A 307 7.28 -7.44 15.19
N TYR A 308 6.94 -8.40 14.33
CA TYR A 308 7.60 -8.66 13.07
C TYR A 308 6.64 -8.35 11.93
N ASP A 309 7.10 -7.66 10.89
CA ASP A 309 6.26 -7.49 9.69
C ASP A 309 6.24 -8.79 8.89
N GLU A 310 5.08 -9.10 8.34
CA GLU A 310 4.92 -10.10 7.31
C GLU A 310 4.83 -9.44 5.93
N ILE A 311 5.37 -10.13 4.91
CA ILE A 311 5.21 -9.78 3.50
C ILE A 311 4.13 -10.67 2.91
N PHE A 312 2.95 -10.10 2.65
CA PHE A 312 1.86 -10.79 1.94
C PHE A 312 2.01 -10.60 0.43
N MET A 313 1.94 -11.70 -0.31
CA MET A 313 2.06 -11.75 -1.77
C MET A 313 0.73 -12.22 -2.38
N ASN A 314 -0.02 -11.29 -2.97
CA ASN A 314 -1.30 -11.57 -3.63
C ASN A 314 -1.07 -12.02 -5.07
N ASN A 315 -1.38 -13.26 -5.37
CA ASN A 315 -1.22 -13.87 -6.68
C ASN A 315 -2.56 -14.01 -7.43
N ILE A 316 -2.50 -14.13 -8.76
CA ILE A 316 -3.68 -14.39 -9.58
C ILE A 316 -3.64 -15.81 -10.15
N GLY A 317 -4.65 -16.63 -9.81
CA GLY A 317 -4.74 -18.03 -10.25
C GLY A 317 -3.60 -18.91 -9.76
N GLN A 318 -2.97 -18.51 -8.65
CA GLN A 318 -1.92 -19.24 -7.95
C GLN A 318 -2.05 -18.95 -6.44
N PRO A 319 -1.54 -19.85 -5.57
CA PRO A 319 -1.57 -19.62 -4.13
C PRO A 319 -0.93 -18.30 -3.71
N ASN A 320 -1.59 -17.57 -2.82
CA ASN A 320 -1.00 -16.46 -2.10
C ASN A 320 0.10 -16.97 -1.16
N LYS A 321 1.02 -16.09 -0.76
CA LYS A 321 2.11 -16.42 0.14
C LYS A 321 2.24 -15.37 1.25
N LEU A 322 2.76 -15.80 2.39
CA LEU A 322 3.09 -14.93 3.52
C LEU A 322 4.49 -15.26 4.04
N PHE A 323 5.33 -14.25 4.22
CA PHE A 323 6.68 -14.39 4.75
C PHE A 323 6.87 -13.44 5.92
N ARG A 324 7.28 -13.95 7.10
CA ARG A 324 7.67 -13.12 8.25
C ARG A 324 9.11 -12.65 8.10
N ILE A 325 9.35 -11.36 8.37
CA ILE A 325 10.68 -10.73 8.37
C ILE A 325 11.31 -10.93 9.75
N LEU A 326 12.38 -11.74 9.84
CA LEU A 326 13.01 -12.03 11.14
C LEU A 326 14.03 -10.98 11.60
N GLY A 327 14.31 -9.95 10.77
CA GLY A 327 15.21 -8.84 11.10
C GLY A 327 16.71 -9.18 11.08
N ASN A 328 17.07 -10.43 10.82
CA ASN A 328 18.46 -10.91 10.68
C ASN A 328 18.86 -11.18 9.22
N GLY A 329 18.00 -10.81 8.25
CA GLY A 329 18.16 -11.10 6.82
C GLY A 329 17.47 -12.39 6.37
N GLU A 330 16.78 -13.07 7.26
CA GLU A 330 16.02 -14.30 6.97
C GLU A 330 14.52 -14.02 6.90
N LEU A 331 13.82 -14.84 6.12
CA LEU A 331 12.38 -14.89 6.00
C LEU A 331 11.86 -16.25 6.43
N GLU A 332 10.75 -16.28 7.16
CA GLU A 332 10.00 -17.48 7.48
C GLU A 332 8.72 -17.52 6.65
N GLU A 333 8.53 -18.55 5.81
CA GLU A 333 7.27 -18.76 5.09
C GLU A 333 6.21 -19.29 6.06
N ILE A 334 5.06 -18.60 6.11
CA ILE A 334 3.93 -18.91 6.99
C ILE A 334 2.83 -19.59 6.19
N ILE A 335 2.24 -20.65 6.73
CA ILE A 335 1.08 -21.31 6.15
C ILE A 335 -0.17 -20.47 6.45
N ILE A 336 -0.93 -20.14 5.40
CA ILE A 336 -2.08 -19.23 5.44
C ILE A 336 -3.36 -19.88 4.90
N ASP A 337 -3.65 -21.10 5.30
CA ASP A 337 -4.64 -22.01 4.71
C ASP A 337 -5.90 -21.32 4.12
N GLU A 338 -6.64 -20.52 4.89
CA GLU A 338 -7.82 -19.82 4.40
C GLU A 338 -7.51 -18.67 3.43
N ALA A 339 -6.37 -17.98 3.61
CA ALA A 339 -5.95 -16.88 2.74
C ALA A 339 -5.08 -17.35 1.55
N LEU A 340 -4.89 -18.66 1.38
CA LEU A 340 -4.11 -19.24 0.28
C LEU A 340 -4.73 -18.93 -1.09
N GLU A 341 -6.05 -18.97 -1.21
CA GLU A 341 -6.83 -18.63 -2.40
C GLU A 341 -6.23 -19.14 -3.71
N ALA A 342 -5.91 -20.46 -3.79
CA ALA A 342 -5.19 -21.04 -4.92
C ALA A 342 -5.81 -20.80 -6.30
N ASP A 343 -7.15 -20.66 -6.35
CA ASP A 343 -7.93 -20.32 -7.54
C ASP A 343 -8.41 -18.85 -7.54
N GLY A 344 -7.90 -18.05 -6.60
CA GLY A 344 -8.23 -16.62 -6.47
C GLY A 344 -7.67 -15.82 -7.64
N LEU A 345 -8.47 -14.92 -8.18
CA LEU A 345 -8.05 -13.98 -9.22
C LEU A 345 -7.64 -12.65 -8.60
N GLY A 346 -6.76 -12.70 -7.59
CA GLY A 346 -6.33 -11.55 -6.81
C GLY A 346 -5.72 -10.45 -7.68
N THR A 347 -6.19 -9.22 -7.52
CA THR A 347 -5.75 -8.04 -8.29
C THR A 347 -5.12 -6.99 -7.40
N GLY A 348 -5.84 -6.46 -6.42
CA GLY A 348 -5.37 -5.53 -5.42
C GLY A 348 -5.63 -6.04 -4.02
N ALA A 349 -4.98 -5.43 -3.03
CA ALA A 349 -5.26 -5.67 -1.62
C ALA A 349 -4.83 -4.47 -0.78
N ALA A 350 -5.53 -4.23 0.33
CA ALA A 350 -5.13 -3.23 1.31
C ALA A 350 -5.36 -3.74 2.73
N VAL A 351 -4.65 -3.11 3.68
CA VAL A 351 -4.76 -3.39 5.10
C VAL A 351 -5.22 -2.16 5.86
N ALA A 352 -6.08 -2.38 6.84
CA ALA A 352 -6.51 -1.39 7.82
C ALA A 352 -7.05 -2.09 9.07
N ASP A 353 -6.96 -1.43 10.21
CA ASP A 353 -7.72 -1.78 11.41
C ASP A 353 -9.09 -1.10 11.30
N ILE A 354 -10.01 -1.73 10.54
CA ILE A 354 -11.27 -1.12 10.14
C ILE A 354 -12.33 -1.16 11.25
N ASP A 355 -12.19 -2.05 12.22
CA ASP A 355 -13.09 -2.16 13.37
C ASP A 355 -12.51 -1.58 14.66
N ASN A 356 -11.30 -1.01 14.60
CA ASN A 356 -10.56 -0.36 15.68
C ASN A 356 -10.29 -1.29 16.88
N ASP A 357 -10.03 -2.58 16.64
CA ASP A 357 -9.67 -3.52 17.71
C ASP A 357 -8.15 -3.74 17.85
N GLY A 358 -7.35 -3.08 17.00
CA GLY A 358 -5.90 -3.14 16.98
C GLY A 358 -5.32 -4.34 16.24
N VAL A 359 -6.11 -5.04 15.44
CA VAL A 359 -5.66 -6.12 14.56
C VAL A 359 -6.04 -5.78 13.13
N LEU A 360 -5.07 -5.78 12.24
CA LEU A 360 -5.28 -5.39 10.86
C LEU A 360 -6.16 -6.39 10.09
N GLU A 361 -7.15 -5.88 9.36
CA GLU A 361 -7.86 -6.62 8.33
C GLU A 361 -7.14 -6.50 6.99
N LEU A 362 -7.11 -7.60 6.23
CA LEU A 362 -6.62 -7.69 4.86
C LEU A 362 -7.80 -7.86 3.92
N LEU A 363 -8.14 -6.81 3.15
CA LEU A 363 -9.11 -6.89 2.06
C LEU A 363 -8.41 -7.23 0.75
N ILE A 364 -8.89 -8.26 0.03
CA ILE A 364 -8.41 -8.66 -1.29
C ILE A 364 -9.51 -8.43 -2.32
N SER A 365 -9.18 -7.75 -3.40
CA SER A 365 -10.03 -7.59 -4.58
C SER A 365 -9.67 -8.61 -5.65
N HIS A 366 -10.66 -9.01 -6.46
CA HIS A 366 -10.52 -10.01 -7.51
C HIS A 366 -11.02 -9.49 -8.84
N GLY A 367 -10.41 -9.97 -9.95
CA GLY A 367 -10.79 -9.49 -11.27
C GLY A 367 -10.08 -10.16 -12.43
N GLU A 368 -9.78 -9.37 -13.45
CA GLU A 368 -9.09 -9.71 -14.69
C GLU A 368 -9.86 -10.73 -15.56
N SER A 369 -9.70 -12.04 -15.37
CA SER A 369 -10.30 -13.07 -16.25
C SER A 369 -11.66 -13.59 -15.78
N GLY A 370 -12.08 -13.27 -14.57
CA GLY A 370 -13.36 -13.71 -14.01
C GLY A 370 -13.81 -12.85 -12.83
N ALA A 371 -15.11 -12.69 -12.68
CA ALA A 371 -15.70 -12.00 -11.55
C ALA A 371 -15.74 -12.93 -10.32
N GLN A 372 -15.22 -12.43 -9.19
CA GLN A 372 -15.25 -13.10 -7.89
C GLN A 372 -15.67 -12.09 -6.81
N PRO A 373 -16.16 -12.56 -5.64
CA PRO A 373 -16.43 -11.67 -4.52
C PRO A 373 -15.14 -11.14 -3.90
N LEU A 374 -15.22 -10.10 -3.10
CA LEU A 374 -14.11 -9.64 -2.28
C LEU A 374 -13.83 -10.66 -1.16
N SER A 375 -12.57 -10.77 -0.77
CA SER A 375 -12.18 -11.55 0.41
C SER A 375 -11.67 -10.62 1.52
N LEU A 376 -12.03 -10.93 2.77
CA LEU A 376 -11.59 -10.21 3.95
C LEU A 376 -11.03 -11.21 4.97
N PHE A 377 -9.82 -10.95 5.42
CA PHE A 377 -9.10 -11.78 6.36
C PHE A 377 -8.66 -10.97 7.57
N LYS A 378 -8.59 -11.61 8.73
CA LYS A 378 -8.04 -11.06 9.97
C LYS A 378 -7.11 -12.08 10.59
N ALA A 379 -5.99 -11.65 11.18
CA ALA A 379 -5.08 -12.57 11.83
C ALA A 379 -5.75 -13.27 13.03
N ASN A 380 -5.51 -14.59 13.15
CA ASN A 380 -6.05 -15.41 14.21
C ASN A 380 -5.14 -15.33 15.45
N ILE A 381 -5.27 -14.25 16.21
CA ILE A 381 -4.45 -14.00 17.41
C ILE A 381 -4.98 -14.83 18.56
N SER A 382 -4.18 -15.78 19.04
CA SER A 382 -4.55 -16.72 20.13
C SER A 382 -4.30 -16.17 21.53
N SER A 383 -3.59 -15.05 21.68
CA SER A 383 -3.25 -14.42 22.95
C SER A 383 -3.35 -12.90 22.82
N GLU A 384 -3.62 -12.21 23.93
CA GLU A 384 -3.53 -10.76 23.95
C GLU A 384 -2.11 -10.33 23.58
N ARG A 385 -1.97 -9.58 22.47
CA ARG A 385 -0.73 -8.97 22.02
C ARG A 385 -0.89 -7.46 22.07
N ASN A 386 0.18 -6.78 22.44
CA ASN A 386 0.16 -5.34 22.55
C ASN A 386 0.52 -4.71 21.20
N PHE A 387 -0.02 -3.52 20.98
CA PHE A 387 0.26 -2.72 19.79
C PHE A 387 0.34 -1.23 20.12
N ILE A 388 0.83 -0.45 19.18
CA ILE A 388 0.63 0.99 19.09
C ILE A 388 0.33 1.37 17.64
N ARG A 389 -0.46 2.40 17.48
CA ARG A 389 -0.84 2.96 16.18
C ARG A 389 -0.49 4.44 16.16
N ILE A 390 0.21 4.89 15.14
CA ILE A 390 0.65 6.29 15.01
C ILE A 390 0.08 6.88 13.73
N LYS A 391 -0.78 7.90 13.88
CA LYS A 391 -1.43 8.64 12.80
C LYS A 391 -0.85 10.05 12.70
N PRO A 392 0.17 10.27 11.84
CA PRO A 392 0.69 11.62 11.60
C PRO A 392 -0.25 12.40 10.69
N LEU A 393 -0.53 13.64 11.08
CA LEU A 393 -1.30 14.60 10.28
C LEU A 393 -0.39 15.74 9.79
N ASN A 394 -0.60 16.20 8.57
CA ASN A 394 0.09 17.36 8.02
C ASN A 394 -0.35 18.67 8.70
N THR A 395 0.18 19.80 8.26
CA THR A 395 -0.14 21.12 8.83
C THR A 395 -1.61 21.54 8.62
N PHE A 396 -2.29 20.95 7.63
CA PHE A 396 -3.71 21.21 7.33
C PHE A 396 -4.66 20.30 8.10
N GLY A 397 -4.17 19.15 8.60
CA GLY A 397 -4.96 18.20 9.39
C GLY A 397 -5.28 16.89 8.66
N ALA A 398 -4.90 16.79 7.41
CA ALA A 398 -5.00 15.53 6.65
C ALA A 398 -3.86 14.56 7.00
N PRO A 399 -4.00 13.26 6.71
CA PRO A 399 -2.93 12.29 6.85
C PRO A 399 -1.63 12.72 6.17
N ALA A 400 -0.51 12.60 6.88
CA ALA A 400 0.81 12.95 6.34
C ALA A 400 1.37 11.81 5.47
N ARG A 401 0.72 11.53 4.33
CA ARG A 401 1.13 10.48 3.39
C ARG A 401 2.58 10.64 2.94
N GLY A 402 3.38 9.60 3.03
CA GLY A 402 4.81 9.62 2.73
C GLY A 402 5.71 9.93 3.93
N ALA A 403 5.19 10.47 5.05
CA ALA A 403 5.94 10.62 6.28
C ALA A 403 6.47 9.27 6.77
N THR A 404 7.61 9.28 7.46
CA THR A 404 8.19 8.06 8.04
C THR A 404 8.07 8.11 9.56
N VAL A 405 7.50 7.08 10.15
CA VAL A 405 7.44 6.87 11.60
C VAL A 405 8.49 5.83 11.96
N THR A 406 9.31 6.08 12.97
CA THR A 406 10.28 5.13 13.49
C THR A 406 9.99 4.85 14.96
N LEU A 407 9.65 3.61 15.26
CA LEU A 407 9.56 3.09 16.61
C LEU A 407 10.98 2.73 17.10
N ASN A 408 11.44 3.39 18.15
CA ASN A 408 12.69 3.07 18.82
C ASN A 408 12.42 2.36 20.13
N THR A 409 13.03 1.17 20.32
CA THR A 409 12.87 0.35 21.51
C THR A 409 14.23 -0.17 22.00
N ASN A 410 14.22 -0.84 23.15
CA ASN A 410 15.39 -1.57 23.64
C ASN A 410 15.78 -2.79 22.78
N MET A 411 14.94 -3.17 21.76
CA MET A 411 15.14 -4.38 20.93
C MET A 411 15.36 -4.06 19.46
N ARG A 412 14.77 -2.96 18.93
CA ARG A 412 14.80 -2.61 17.51
C ARG A 412 14.56 -1.13 17.27
N ASN A 413 14.95 -0.67 16.06
CA ASN A 413 14.46 0.55 15.46
C ASN A 413 13.65 0.14 14.23
N HIS A 414 12.36 0.43 14.21
CA HIS A 414 11.48 -0.05 13.15
C HIS A 414 10.81 1.12 12.42
N ALA A 415 11.21 1.35 11.18
CA ALA A 415 10.66 2.40 10.33
C ALA A 415 9.48 1.90 9.51
N LYS A 416 8.39 2.68 9.48
CA LYS A 416 7.24 2.50 8.59
C LYS A 416 6.92 3.80 7.89
N THR A 417 6.49 3.71 6.64
CA THR A 417 5.99 4.86 5.87
C THR A 417 4.48 4.96 6.02
N ILE A 418 3.97 6.17 6.19
CA ILE A 418 2.54 6.43 6.00
C ILE A 418 2.24 6.29 4.51
N ASP A 419 1.55 5.24 4.16
CA ASP A 419 1.41 4.79 2.77
C ASP A 419 0.79 5.89 1.89
N ALA A 420 1.49 6.24 0.82
CA ALA A 420 1.06 7.24 -0.15
C ALA A 420 0.58 6.63 -1.48
N GLY A 421 0.62 5.32 -1.56
CA GLY A 421 0.34 4.45 -2.69
C GLY A 421 1.39 3.36 -2.78
N SER A 422 0.96 2.09 -2.87
CA SER A 422 1.85 0.92 -2.86
C SER A 422 1.17 -0.32 -3.45
N GLY A 423 1.74 -1.47 -3.19
CA GLY A 423 1.24 -2.73 -3.71
C GLY A 423 1.23 -2.72 -5.23
N TYR A 424 0.07 -2.98 -5.79
CA TYR A 424 -0.27 -2.76 -7.19
C TYR A 424 -1.65 -2.11 -7.22
N LEU A 425 -1.71 -0.84 -7.65
CA LEU A 425 -2.96 -0.06 -7.74
C LEU A 425 -3.57 0.35 -6.38
N CYS A 426 -2.86 0.20 -5.27
CA CYS A 426 -3.42 0.24 -3.93
C CYS A 426 -2.78 1.31 -3.05
N GLN A 427 -3.42 1.53 -1.87
CA GLN A 427 -2.92 2.40 -0.82
C GLN A 427 -3.46 1.90 0.52
N MET A 428 -2.57 1.75 1.50
CA MET A 428 -2.92 1.24 2.82
C MET A 428 -3.48 2.34 3.73
N GLU A 429 -3.96 1.96 4.92
CA GLU A 429 -4.37 2.95 5.92
C GLU A 429 -3.24 3.96 6.23
N PRO A 430 -3.57 5.22 6.52
CA PRO A 430 -2.57 6.25 6.81
C PRO A 430 -2.07 6.20 8.27
N VAL A 431 -1.79 5.00 8.76
CA VAL A 431 -1.38 4.75 10.15
C VAL A 431 -0.16 3.82 10.17
N ALA A 432 0.85 4.18 10.94
CA ALA A 432 1.95 3.27 11.23
C ALA A 432 1.56 2.36 12.41
N HIS A 433 1.26 1.11 12.11
CA HIS A 433 0.87 0.10 13.08
C HIS A 433 2.06 -0.76 13.49
N TYR A 434 2.25 -0.98 14.78
CA TYR A 434 3.34 -1.79 15.35
C TYR A 434 2.81 -2.73 16.43
N GLY A 435 3.01 -4.02 16.28
CA GLY A 435 2.93 -4.96 17.38
C GLY A 435 4.12 -4.76 18.33
N ILE A 436 3.90 -4.99 19.61
CA ILE A 436 4.91 -4.82 20.66
C ILE A 436 5.21 -6.18 21.27
N ARG A 437 6.47 -6.61 21.16
CA ARG A 437 6.97 -7.91 21.64
C ARG A 437 6.95 -8.00 23.17
N ASP A 438 6.95 -9.21 23.69
CA ASP A 438 7.13 -9.44 25.12
C ASP A 438 8.45 -8.85 25.63
N ASN A 439 8.38 -8.08 26.72
CA ASN A 439 9.51 -7.37 27.32
C ASN A 439 10.16 -6.28 26.44
N GLU A 440 9.53 -5.91 25.32
CA GLU A 440 9.94 -4.76 24.53
C GLU A 440 9.54 -3.47 25.24
N ILE A 441 10.49 -2.54 25.39
CA ILE A 441 10.28 -1.24 26.04
C ILE A 441 10.42 -0.15 25.00
N ILE A 442 9.36 0.61 24.78
CA ILE A 442 9.38 1.76 23.88
C ILE A 442 10.22 2.87 24.52
N GLU A 443 11.24 3.33 23.82
CA GLU A 443 12.05 4.47 24.20
C GLU A 443 11.44 5.77 23.67
N ASN A 444 11.06 5.78 22.40
CA ASN A 444 10.37 6.91 21.74
C ASN A 444 9.85 6.53 20.37
N ILE A 445 9.04 7.43 19.78
CA ILE A 445 8.68 7.46 18.37
C ILE A 445 9.36 8.68 17.74
N VAL A 446 9.95 8.51 16.55
CA VAL A 446 10.41 9.62 15.73
C VAL A 446 9.53 9.70 14.48
N ILE A 447 8.96 10.87 14.23
CA ILE A 447 8.23 11.16 12.99
C ILE A 447 9.10 12.05 12.13
N LYS A 448 9.48 11.55 10.96
CA LYS A 448 10.08 12.32 9.90
C LYS A 448 8.98 12.77 8.94
N TRP A 449 8.65 14.05 9.00
CA TRP A 449 7.63 14.69 8.21
C TRP A 449 8.03 14.83 6.74
N THR A 450 7.09 15.04 5.84
CA THR A 450 7.33 15.15 4.38
C THR A 450 8.33 16.25 4.00
N ASN A 451 8.45 17.30 4.83
CA ASN A 451 9.46 18.36 4.69
C ASN A 451 10.86 17.98 5.22
N GLY A 452 11.05 16.72 5.67
CA GLY A 452 12.30 16.21 6.22
C GLY A 452 12.58 16.57 7.68
N THR A 453 11.70 17.34 8.35
CA THR A 453 11.84 17.63 9.78
C THR A 453 11.57 16.39 10.60
N GLU A 454 12.42 16.10 11.56
CA GLU A 454 12.29 14.96 12.48
C GLU A 454 11.92 15.43 13.88
N ILE A 455 10.87 14.85 14.46
CA ILE A 455 10.42 15.17 15.82
C ILE A 455 10.22 13.87 16.61
N GLN A 456 10.74 13.88 17.83
CA GLN A 456 10.64 12.77 18.78
C GLN A 456 9.45 12.98 19.70
N TYR A 457 8.71 11.88 19.94
CA TYR A 457 7.55 11.82 20.83
C TYR A 457 7.69 10.67 21.83
N SER A 458 7.14 10.85 23.03
CA SER A 458 7.04 9.80 24.05
C SER A 458 5.67 9.13 23.95
N ILE A 459 5.67 7.80 24.16
CA ILE A 459 4.45 6.97 24.22
C ILE A 459 4.27 6.52 25.67
N GLU A 460 3.10 6.74 26.23
CA GLU A 460 2.82 6.42 27.65
C GLU A 460 2.02 5.12 27.81
N GLU A 461 1.16 4.78 26.87
CA GLU A 461 0.23 3.65 26.95
C GLU A 461 0.32 2.77 25.71
N LEU A 462 0.16 1.45 25.87
CA LEU A 462 -0.01 0.49 24.78
C LEU A 462 -1.48 0.34 24.41
N ASN A 463 -1.74 -0.36 23.31
CA ASN A 463 -3.08 -0.67 22.79
C ASN A 463 -3.90 0.60 22.51
N LYS A 464 -3.26 1.55 21.85
CA LYS A 464 -3.82 2.87 21.58
C LYS A 464 -3.32 3.45 20.27
N GLU A 465 -4.18 4.24 19.63
CA GLU A 465 -3.79 5.12 18.53
C GLU A 465 -3.41 6.51 19.07
N TYR A 466 -2.32 7.06 18.52
CA TYR A 466 -1.80 8.40 18.81
C TYR A 466 -1.80 9.22 17.53
N GLU A 467 -2.41 10.37 17.61
CA GLU A 467 -2.42 11.36 16.55
C GLU A 467 -1.37 12.46 16.84
N PHE A 468 -0.51 12.72 15.85
CA PHE A 468 0.50 13.77 15.94
C PHE A 468 0.38 14.69 14.73
N ARG A 469 0.33 16.00 14.98
CA ARG A 469 0.25 17.00 13.93
C ARG A 469 1.61 17.62 13.64
N GLN A 470 1.93 17.78 12.35
CA GLN A 470 3.13 18.48 11.91
C GLN A 470 3.14 19.92 12.43
N PRO A 471 4.21 20.37 13.12
CA PRO A 471 4.33 21.77 13.53
C PRO A 471 4.43 22.72 12.32
N ILE A 472 3.87 23.90 12.48
CA ILE A 472 3.91 24.99 11.50
C ILE A 472 5.30 25.61 11.45
#